data_5f8ff0b95766594a33b3b7200ac3d090
#
_entry.id   5f8ff0b95766594a33b3b7200ac3d090
#
_cell.length_a   1.000
_cell.length_b   1.000
_cell.length_c   1.000
_cell.angle_alpha   90.00
_cell.angle_beta   90.00
_cell.angle_gamma   90.00
#
_symmetry.space_group_name_H-M   'P 1'
#
loop_
_entity.id
_entity.type
_entity.pdbx_description
1 polymer ?
#
loop_
_entity_poly.entity_id
_entity_poly.type
_entity_poly.pdbx_seq_one_letter_code
_entity_poly.pdbx_strand_id
1 'polypeptide(L)'
;MSYLRNLVKMMSYYKMNTLHVHLNDNGFRQFFADDWNKTQAAFRLESTTYPGLTAKDGSYSKAEFIDFQKLAEEYGVEIIPEIDVPAHSLAFTHYKP
;
A
#
# COMPACT_ATOMS: atom_id res chain seq x y z
N MET A 1 9.21 -4.40 0.34
CA MET A 1 9.08 -4.85 -1.07
C MET A 1 9.46 -6.32 -1.29
N SER A 2 10.48 -6.85 -0.65
CA SER A 2 10.87 -8.27 -0.79
C SER A 2 9.73 -9.26 -0.49
N TYR A 3 8.93 -8.98 0.52
CA TYR A 3 7.76 -9.80 0.85
C TYR A 3 6.77 -9.89 -0.32
N LEU A 4 6.43 -8.77 -0.93
CA LEU A 4 5.50 -8.74 -2.06
C LEU A 4 6.05 -9.47 -3.29
N ARG A 5 7.35 -9.34 -3.55
CA ARG A 5 8.02 -10.06 -4.65
C ARG A 5 7.96 -11.57 -4.44
N ASN A 6 8.23 -12.02 -3.23
CA ASN A 6 8.13 -13.44 -2.89
C ASN A 6 6.68 -13.95 -2.94
N LEU A 7 5.72 -13.12 -2.53
CA LEU A 7 4.31 -13.46 -2.62
C LEU A 7 3.87 -13.69 -4.07
N VAL A 8 4.28 -12.82 -4.99
CA VAL A 8 3.98 -12.96 -6.43
C VAL A 8 4.54 -14.28 -6.98
N LYS A 9 5.78 -14.63 -6.63
CA LYS A 9 6.40 -15.89 -7.04
C LYS A 9 5.63 -17.10 -6.52
N MET A 10 5.21 -17.05 -5.27
CA MET A 10 4.40 -18.09 -4.64
C MET A 10 3.03 -18.21 -5.32
N MET A 11 2.38 -17.08 -5.61
CA MET A 11 1.09 -17.03 -6.31
C MET A 11 1.19 -17.69 -7.70
N SER A 12 2.24 -17.39 -8.43
CA SER A 12 2.50 -18.00 -9.74
C SER A 12 2.61 -19.52 -9.64
N TYR A 13 3.31 -20.00 -8.62
CA TYR A 13 3.43 -21.44 -8.36
C TYR A 13 2.06 -22.11 -8.12
N TYR A 14 1.17 -21.44 -7.39
CA TYR A 14 -0.20 -21.93 -7.12
C TYR A 14 -1.22 -21.55 -8.19
N LYS A 15 -0.78 -21.03 -9.33
CA LYS A 15 -1.62 -20.61 -10.47
C LYS A 15 -2.62 -19.51 -10.13
N MET A 16 -2.29 -18.65 -9.18
CA MET A 16 -3.02 -17.42 -8.92
C MET A 16 -2.53 -16.33 -9.87
N ASN A 17 -3.45 -15.52 -10.42
CA ASN A 17 -3.12 -14.57 -11.47
C ASN A 17 -3.39 -13.10 -11.14
N THR A 18 -3.90 -12.80 -9.96
CA THR A 18 -4.25 -11.42 -9.59
C THR A 18 -3.93 -11.17 -8.13
N LEU A 19 -3.16 -10.11 -7.85
CA LEU A 19 -2.89 -9.63 -6.50
C LEU A 19 -3.51 -8.24 -6.32
N HIS A 20 -4.46 -8.16 -5.42
CA HIS A 20 -5.14 -6.93 -5.05
C HIS A 20 -4.41 -6.32 -3.84
N VAL A 21 -3.75 -5.17 -4.01
CA VAL A 21 -2.89 -4.56 -2.99
C VAL A 21 -3.62 -3.41 -2.31
N HIS A 22 -3.95 -3.60 -1.05
CA HIS A 22 -4.57 -2.59 -0.19
C HIS A 22 -3.52 -1.57 0.26
N LEU A 23 -3.61 -0.33 -0.21
CA LEU A 23 -2.56 0.67 -0.03
C LEU A 23 -2.82 1.68 1.09
N ASN A 24 -4.06 1.79 1.56
CA ASN A 24 -4.39 2.67 2.67
C ASN A 24 -5.27 1.99 3.70
N ASP A 25 -4.98 2.23 4.96
CA ASP A 25 -5.75 1.74 6.09
C ASP A 25 -5.58 2.66 7.29
N ASN A 26 -6.31 2.38 8.35
CA ASN A 26 -6.23 3.07 9.63
C ASN A 26 -5.54 2.18 10.67
N GLY A 27 -4.71 2.77 11.52
CA GLY A 27 -4.22 2.08 12.71
C GLY A 27 -5.31 2.02 13.78
N PHE A 28 -5.34 0.96 14.58
CA PHE A 28 -6.23 0.90 15.73
C PHE A 28 -5.69 1.76 16.87
N ARG A 29 -6.49 2.68 17.37
CA ARG A 29 -6.11 3.63 18.42
C ARG A 29 -5.51 2.94 19.65
N GLN A 30 -6.07 1.81 20.04
CA GLN A 30 -5.62 1.04 21.20
C GLN A 30 -4.16 0.58 21.12
N PHE A 31 -3.62 0.35 19.92
CA PHE A 31 -2.24 -0.08 19.73
C PHE A 31 -1.26 1.10 19.65
N PHE A 32 -1.77 2.32 19.57
CA PHE A 32 -0.96 3.53 19.41
C PHE A 32 -1.19 4.53 20.53
N ALA A 33 -1.73 4.10 21.68
CA ALA A 33 -2.00 4.95 22.84
C ALA A 33 -2.82 6.21 22.48
N ASP A 34 -3.80 6.06 21.61
CA ASP A 34 -4.62 7.16 21.07
C ASP A 34 -3.85 8.25 20.31
N ASP A 35 -2.61 7.98 19.90
CA ASP A 35 -1.85 8.91 19.08
C ASP A 35 -2.45 9.00 17.68
N TRP A 36 -3.13 10.12 17.42
CA TRP A 36 -3.79 10.38 16.14
C TRP A 36 -2.83 10.31 14.95
N ASN A 37 -1.61 10.80 15.12
CA ASN A 37 -0.62 10.83 14.04
C ASN A 37 -0.18 9.43 13.60
N LYS A 38 -0.20 8.48 14.51
CA LYS A 38 0.12 7.08 14.22
C LYS A 38 -1.08 6.31 13.69
N THR A 39 -2.26 6.60 14.23
CA THR A 39 -3.52 5.93 13.88
C THR A 39 -3.90 6.10 12.40
N GLN A 40 -3.52 7.23 11.81
CA GLN A 40 -3.92 7.60 10.45
C GLN A 40 -2.81 7.47 9.40
N ALA A 41 -1.63 7.07 9.78
CA ALA A 41 -0.42 7.14 8.95
C ALA A 41 -0.29 6.00 7.94
N ALA A 42 -1.35 5.64 7.25
CA ALA A 42 -1.36 4.41 6.46
C ALA A 42 -1.69 4.59 4.97
N PHE A 43 -1.07 5.54 4.30
CA PHE A 43 -1.00 5.54 2.83
C PHE A 43 0.40 5.10 2.41
N ARG A 44 0.51 3.97 1.71
CA ARG A 44 1.79 3.25 1.53
C ARG A 44 2.46 3.46 0.17
N LEU A 45 1.88 4.24 -0.73
CA LEU A 45 2.47 4.52 -2.04
C LEU A 45 2.96 5.97 -2.12
N GLU A 46 4.14 6.17 -2.68
CA GLU A 46 4.66 7.51 -2.94
C GLU A 46 3.73 8.29 -3.86
N SER A 47 3.40 9.53 -3.46
CA SER A 47 2.59 10.44 -4.25
C SER A 47 3.36 11.73 -4.53
N THR A 48 3.57 12.04 -5.80
CA THR A 48 4.13 13.33 -6.23
C THR A 48 3.07 14.40 -6.37
N THR A 49 1.82 14.00 -6.64
CA THR A 49 0.68 14.92 -6.75
C THR A 49 0.28 15.49 -5.40
N TYR A 50 0.40 14.68 -4.34
CA TYR A 50 0.05 15.07 -2.99
C TYR A 50 1.25 14.87 -2.04
N PRO A 51 2.24 15.78 -2.08
CA PRO A 51 3.41 15.68 -1.21
C PRO A 51 3.02 15.69 0.27
N GLY A 52 3.58 14.77 1.04
CA GLY A 52 3.29 14.64 2.47
C GLY A 52 2.12 13.72 2.82
N LEU A 53 1.38 13.21 1.83
CA LEU A 53 0.32 12.23 2.06
C LEU A 53 0.88 10.84 2.46
N THR A 54 1.98 10.44 1.84
CA THR A 54 2.57 9.11 2.03
C THR A 54 3.12 8.93 3.45
N ALA A 55 2.87 7.78 4.04
CA ALA A 55 3.33 7.45 5.38
C ALA A 55 4.86 7.51 5.50
N LYS A 56 5.35 8.11 6.60
CA LYS A 56 6.78 8.29 6.85
C LYS A 56 7.46 7.07 7.46
N ASP A 57 6.67 6.20 8.09
CA ASP A 57 7.17 5.01 8.78
C ASP A 57 7.46 3.83 7.83
N GLY A 58 6.98 3.89 6.62
CA GLY A 58 7.22 2.88 5.60
C GLY A 58 6.31 3.06 4.40
N SER A 59 6.88 2.99 3.21
CA SER A 59 6.14 3.18 1.97
C SER A 59 6.88 2.55 0.79
N TYR A 60 6.18 2.42 -0.33
CA TYR A 60 6.76 2.01 -1.60
C TYR A 60 6.98 3.24 -2.47
N SER A 61 8.19 3.40 -3.01
CA SER A 61 8.44 4.43 -4.01
C SER A 61 7.74 4.08 -5.32
N LYS A 62 7.54 5.08 -6.18
CA LYS A 62 6.98 4.83 -7.51
C LYS A 62 7.84 3.88 -8.32
N ALA A 63 9.16 4.06 -8.28
CA ALA A 63 10.10 3.20 -8.98
C ALA A 63 10.01 1.74 -8.50
N GLU A 64 9.99 1.51 -7.19
CA GLU A 64 9.84 0.18 -6.60
C GLU A 64 8.52 -0.47 -7.03
N PHE A 65 7.43 0.27 -7.04
CA PHE A 65 6.12 -0.25 -7.39
C PHE A 65 6.02 -0.58 -8.88
N ILE A 66 6.62 0.24 -9.74
CA ILE A 66 6.71 -0.03 -11.18
C ILE A 66 7.51 -1.31 -11.43
N ASP A 67 8.67 -1.45 -10.79
CA ASP A 67 9.52 -2.65 -10.92
C ASP A 67 8.80 -3.89 -10.40
N PHE A 68 8.05 -3.75 -9.32
CA PHE A 68 7.22 -4.82 -8.78
C PHE A 68 6.13 -5.27 -9.77
N GLN A 69 5.46 -4.32 -10.42
CA GLN A 69 4.45 -4.64 -11.44
C GLN A 69 5.07 -5.37 -12.65
N LYS A 70 6.26 -4.96 -13.08
CA LYS A 70 7.00 -5.64 -14.16
C LYS A 70 7.38 -7.06 -13.78
N LEU A 71 7.87 -7.26 -12.56
CA LEU A 71 8.16 -8.60 -12.04
C LEU A 71 6.91 -9.47 -12.02
N ALA A 72 5.79 -8.94 -11.53
CA ALA A 72 4.53 -9.66 -11.47
C ALA A 72 4.06 -10.09 -12.86
N GLU A 73 4.19 -9.22 -13.86
CA GLU A 73 3.85 -9.54 -15.25
C GLU A 73 4.67 -10.72 -15.77
N GLU A 74 5.96 -10.78 -15.47
CA GLU A 74 6.82 -11.93 -15.83
C GLU A 74 6.34 -13.23 -15.21
N TYR A 75 5.73 -13.19 -14.04
CA TYR A 75 5.17 -14.35 -13.34
C TYR A 75 3.69 -14.60 -13.66
N GLY A 76 3.10 -13.83 -14.59
CA GLY A 76 1.70 -13.98 -14.97
C GLY A 76 0.71 -13.49 -13.93
N VAL A 77 1.12 -12.55 -13.07
CA VAL A 77 0.29 -11.97 -12.00
C VAL A 77 0.00 -10.50 -12.31
N GLU A 78 -1.27 -10.14 -12.35
CA GLU A 78 -1.72 -8.75 -12.45
C GLU A 78 -1.75 -8.13 -11.05
N ILE A 79 -1.26 -6.89 -10.94
CA ILE A 79 -1.33 -6.11 -9.71
C ILE A 79 -2.46 -5.09 -9.82
N ILE A 80 -3.41 -5.16 -8.89
CA ILE A 80 -4.50 -4.17 -8.79
C ILE A 80 -4.26 -3.35 -7.52
N PRO A 81 -3.82 -2.09 -7.62
CA PRO A 81 -3.70 -1.22 -6.47
C PRO A 81 -5.09 -0.80 -5.99
N GLU A 82 -5.33 -0.91 -4.69
CA GLU A 82 -6.58 -0.50 -4.06
C GLU A 82 -6.37 0.76 -3.22
N ILE A 83 -7.26 1.73 -3.43
CA ILE A 83 -7.35 2.94 -2.62
C ILE A 83 -8.77 3.03 -2.09
N ASP A 84 -8.95 2.86 -0.78
CA ASP A 84 -10.25 2.79 -0.14
C ASP A 84 -10.80 4.14 0.26
N VAL A 85 -12.08 4.35 -0.02
CA VAL A 85 -12.89 5.46 0.45
C VAL A 85 -14.35 5.03 0.60
N PRO A 86 -15.10 5.53 1.60
CA PRO A 86 -14.68 6.41 2.71
C PRO A 86 -14.07 5.65 3.88
N ALA A 87 -14.15 4.32 3.91
CA ALA A 87 -13.50 3.50 4.92
C ALA A 87 -11.98 3.50 4.74
N HIS A 88 -11.23 3.23 5.80
CA HIS A 88 -9.76 3.14 5.78
C HIS A 88 -9.04 4.38 5.25
N SER A 89 -9.68 5.56 5.31
CA SER A 89 -9.23 6.77 4.62
C SER A 89 -8.79 7.92 5.54
N LEU A 90 -8.44 7.63 6.80
CA LEU A 90 -8.02 8.67 7.76
C LEU A 90 -6.79 9.45 7.28
N ALA A 91 -5.89 8.81 6.55
CA ALA A 91 -4.73 9.51 5.97
C ALA A 91 -5.14 10.64 5.04
N PHE A 92 -6.19 10.45 4.24
CA PHE A 92 -6.69 11.47 3.33
C PHE A 92 -7.40 12.61 4.06
N THR A 93 -8.25 12.28 5.03
CA THR A 93 -8.97 13.29 5.81
C THR A 93 -8.05 14.10 6.70
N HIS A 94 -6.96 13.53 7.19
CA HIS A 94 -5.94 14.28 7.91
C HIS A 94 -5.13 15.18 6.98
N TYR A 95 -4.80 14.71 5.80
CA TYR A 95 -4.03 15.47 4.81
C TYR A 95 -4.81 16.71 4.32
N LYS A 96 -6.11 16.52 4.04
CA LYS A 96 -7.03 17.59 3.66
C LYS A 96 -8.38 17.37 4.34
N PRO A 97 -8.55 17.93 5.53
CA PRO A 97 -9.82 17.84 6.24
C PRO A 97 -10.96 18.58 5.55
#